data_4304a714f24d4d833023b0fa4fd74d80
#
_entry.id   4304a714f24d4d833023b0fa4fd74d80
#
_cell.length_a   1.000
_cell.length_b   1.000
_cell.length_c   1.000
_cell.angle_alpha   90.00
_cell.angle_beta   90.00
_cell.angle_gamma   90.00
#
_symmetry.space_group_name_H-M   'P 1'
#
loop_
_entity.id
_entity.type
_entity.pdbx_description
1 polymer ?
#
loop_
_entity_poly.entity_id
_entity_poly.type
_entity_poly.pdbx_seq_one_letter_code
_entity_poly.pdbx_strand_id
1 'polypeptide(L)'
;IKKGENWALLGLNGSGKSTFLRCLNRLEKTTEGKVIVDGYDLTDKNTDLNFVRQEIGMVFQHFNLFPHLTIKENITLAPVELGRETKEDADKHALELLRMVGLEDKADVYPKTLSGGQKQRVAIARALAMKPKMLLFDEPTSALDPEMVGDVLEVMQQLAKDGMTMVVVTHEMGFAREVSNRVIFMDGGYVVEDGTPEQVFKNPQHNRTRDFLNKVLH
;
A
#
# COMPACT_ATOMS: atom_id res chain seq x y z
N ILE A 1 -11.66 -1.40 8.91
CA ILE A 1 -11.82 -1.35 7.46
C ILE A 1 -12.63 -2.56 6.99
N LYS A 2 -13.59 -2.36 6.11
CA LYS A 2 -14.39 -3.43 5.52
C LYS A 2 -13.74 -3.91 4.22
N LYS A 3 -14.09 -5.14 3.80
CA LYS A 3 -13.62 -5.68 2.53
C LYS A 3 -14.04 -4.75 1.37
N GLY A 4 -13.09 -4.43 0.50
CA GLY A 4 -13.29 -3.53 -0.65
C GLY A 4 -13.27 -2.03 -0.31
N GLU A 5 -13.10 -1.64 0.96
CA GLU A 5 -12.89 -0.23 1.32
C GLU A 5 -11.46 0.22 1.03
N ASN A 6 -11.34 1.46 0.58
CA ASN A 6 -10.06 2.13 0.35
C ASN A 6 -9.97 3.37 1.23
N TRP A 7 -8.99 3.37 2.13
CA TRP A 7 -8.74 4.49 3.04
C TRP A 7 -7.52 5.27 2.58
N ALA A 8 -7.64 6.60 2.53
CA ALA A 8 -6.50 7.49 2.32
C ALA A 8 -6.12 8.16 3.64
N LEU A 9 -4.84 8.06 4.00
CA LEU A 9 -4.24 8.75 5.14
C LEU A 9 -3.48 9.97 4.63
N LEU A 10 -3.93 11.15 4.99
CA LEU A 10 -3.38 12.45 4.60
C LEU A 10 -2.78 13.17 5.79
N GLY A 11 -1.84 14.08 5.55
CA GLY A 11 -1.26 14.92 6.59
C GLY A 11 0.18 15.32 6.29
N LEU A 12 0.72 16.21 7.10
CA LEU A 12 2.10 16.67 6.98
C LEU A 12 3.11 15.55 7.30
N ASN A 13 4.36 15.74 6.85
CA ASN A 13 5.45 14.86 7.23
C ASN A 13 5.62 14.85 8.75
N GLY A 14 5.85 13.66 9.32
CA GLY A 14 5.96 13.49 10.77
C GLY A 14 4.63 13.48 11.54
N SER A 15 3.47 13.54 10.87
CA SER A 15 2.16 13.49 11.54
C SER A 15 1.74 12.10 12.05
N GLY A 16 2.58 11.06 11.85
CA GLY A 16 2.32 9.72 12.37
C GLY A 16 1.64 8.75 11.39
N LYS A 17 1.38 9.15 10.11
CA LYS A 17 0.70 8.30 9.11
C LYS A 17 1.36 6.94 8.90
N SER A 18 2.66 6.93 8.61
CA SER A 18 3.42 5.69 8.39
C SER A 18 3.50 4.84 9.65
N THR A 19 3.62 5.44 10.82
CA THR A 19 3.58 4.74 12.11
C THR A 19 2.22 4.05 12.31
N PHE A 20 1.13 4.80 12.08
CA PHE A 20 -0.22 4.25 12.14
C PHE A 20 -0.40 3.10 11.14
N LEU A 21 0.01 3.29 9.88
CA LEU A 21 -0.08 2.26 8.86
C LEU A 21 0.67 0.98 9.25
N ARG A 22 1.89 1.13 9.78
CA ARG A 22 2.74 0.00 10.21
C ARG A 22 2.24 -0.71 11.47
N CYS A 23 1.38 -0.07 12.26
CA CYS A 23 0.68 -0.74 13.34
C CYS A 23 -0.34 -1.77 12.82
N LEU A 24 -0.91 -1.57 11.61
CA LEU A 24 -1.92 -2.47 11.03
C LEU A 24 -1.36 -3.85 10.64
N ASN A 25 -0.05 -3.99 10.47
CA ASN A 25 0.64 -5.27 10.27
C ASN A 25 1.65 -5.60 11.37
N ARG A 26 1.61 -4.84 12.47
CA ARG A 26 2.48 -5.01 13.63
C ARG A 26 3.99 -4.89 13.31
N LEU A 27 4.36 -4.13 12.26
CA LEU A 27 5.74 -3.68 12.06
C LEU A 27 6.14 -2.63 13.11
N GLU A 28 5.17 -1.80 13.53
CA GLU A 28 5.29 -0.93 14.70
C GLU A 28 4.41 -1.44 15.83
N LYS A 29 4.90 -1.32 17.07
CA LYS A 29 4.15 -1.71 18.25
C LYS A 29 3.26 -0.57 18.72
N THR A 30 1.98 -0.88 18.97
CA THR A 30 1.10 0.05 19.69
C THR A 30 1.52 0.14 21.14
N THR A 31 1.54 1.35 21.69
CA THR A 31 1.84 1.59 23.11
C THR A 31 0.62 1.23 23.95
N GLU A 32 -0.57 1.64 23.51
CA GLU A 32 -1.85 1.38 24.18
C GLU A 32 -2.93 1.08 23.13
N GLY A 33 -4.07 0.54 23.59
CA GLY A 33 -5.20 0.20 22.74
C GLY A 33 -5.04 -1.15 22.07
N LYS A 34 -5.94 -1.44 21.14
CA LYS A 34 -5.99 -2.70 20.37
C LYS A 34 -5.98 -2.44 18.88
N VAL A 35 -5.33 -3.31 18.13
CA VAL A 35 -5.38 -3.36 16.67
C VAL A 35 -5.96 -4.70 16.27
N ILE A 36 -7.16 -4.68 15.70
CA ILE A 36 -7.85 -5.88 15.22
C ILE A 36 -7.90 -5.82 13.71
N VAL A 37 -7.32 -6.82 13.05
CA VAL A 37 -7.31 -6.95 11.59
C VAL A 37 -7.81 -8.34 11.23
N ASP A 38 -8.83 -8.41 10.38
CA ASP A 38 -9.46 -9.65 9.94
C ASP A 38 -9.86 -10.60 11.12
N GLY A 39 -10.31 -9.99 12.24
CA GLY A 39 -10.70 -10.71 13.46
C GLY A 39 -9.52 -11.09 14.40
N TYR A 40 -8.28 -10.88 13.98
CA TYR A 40 -7.10 -11.14 14.80
C TYR A 40 -6.70 -9.89 15.60
N ASP A 41 -6.61 -10.02 16.93
CA ASP A 41 -6.05 -8.98 17.80
C ASP A 41 -4.51 -9.03 17.71
N LEU A 42 -3.90 -8.08 17.01
CA LEU A 42 -2.44 -8.00 16.82
C LEU A 42 -1.71 -7.59 18.09
N THR A 43 -2.42 -7.18 19.14
CA THR A 43 -1.86 -6.82 20.45
C THR A 43 -1.80 -8.01 21.40
N ASP A 44 -2.54 -9.09 21.10
CA ASP A 44 -2.49 -10.33 21.85
C ASP A 44 -1.16 -11.08 21.56
N LYS A 45 -0.50 -11.52 22.64
CA LYS A 45 0.77 -12.26 22.55
C LYS A 45 0.62 -13.64 21.91
N ASN A 46 -0.59 -14.19 21.91
CA ASN A 46 -0.88 -15.50 21.35
C ASN A 46 -1.23 -15.45 19.83
N THR A 47 -1.39 -14.25 19.27
CA THR A 47 -1.67 -14.10 17.84
C THR A 47 -0.43 -14.46 17.02
N ASP A 48 -0.58 -15.39 16.07
CA ASP A 48 0.45 -15.68 15.08
C ASP A 48 0.57 -14.52 14.07
N LEU A 49 1.50 -13.61 14.37
CA LEU A 49 1.74 -12.44 13.53
C LEU A 49 2.29 -12.81 12.15
N ASN A 50 2.98 -13.93 12.01
CA ASN A 50 3.51 -14.36 10.71
C ASN A 50 2.36 -14.79 9.80
N PHE A 51 1.39 -15.51 10.35
CA PHE A 51 0.16 -15.83 9.61
C PHE A 51 -0.60 -14.58 9.20
N VAL A 52 -0.86 -13.65 10.13
CA VAL A 52 -1.60 -12.41 9.80
C VAL A 52 -0.88 -11.58 8.75
N ARG A 53 0.46 -11.46 8.82
CA ARG A 53 1.26 -10.71 7.84
C ARG A 53 1.23 -11.32 6.43
N GLN A 54 0.97 -12.61 6.30
CA GLN A 54 0.78 -13.24 4.99
C GLN A 54 -0.53 -12.82 4.32
N GLU A 55 -1.52 -12.41 5.13
CA GLU A 55 -2.83 -11.93 4.64
C GLU A 55 -2.84 -10.42 4.37
N ILE A 56 -1.75 -9.71 4.69
CA ILE A 56 -1.61 -8.26 4.53
C ILE A 56 -0.37 -7.96 3.69
N GLY A 57 -0.57 -7.56 2.44
CA GLY A 57 0.53 -7.08 1.61
C GLY A 57 0.95 -5.66 2.01
N MET A 58 2.25 -5.36 1.90
CA MET A 58 2.78 -4.02 2.14
C MET A 58 3.69 -3.57 1.02
N VAL A 59 3.43 -2.35 0.54
CA VAL A 59 4.22 -1.64 -0.46
C VAL A 59 4.83 -0.40 0.19
N PHE A 60 6.15 -0.31 0.17
CA PHE A 60 6.91 0.76 0.82
C PHE A 60 7.25 1.88 -0.17
N GLN A 61 7.61 3.04 0.36
CA GLN A 61 8.16 4.16 -0.38
C GLN A 61 9.40 3.78 -1.19
N HIS A 62 10.31 3.02 -0.59
CA HIS A 62 11.44 2.40 -1.27
C HIS A 62 11.04 0.98 -1.69
N PHE A 63 11.28 0.63 -2.92
CA PHE A 63 10.78 -0.58 -3.58
C PHE A 63 11.15 -1.89 -2.87
N ASN A 64 12.27 -1.90 -2.13
CA ASN A 64 12.80 -3.03 -1.35
C ASN A 64 12.87 -4.35 -2.14
N LEU A 65 13.18 -4.26 -3.44
CA LEU A 65 13.42 -5.44 -4.26
C LEU A 65 14.78 -6.06 -3.93
N PHE A 66 14.86 -7.37 -3.96
CA PHE A 66 16.10 -8.10 -3.78
C PHE A 66 16.97 -7.92 -5.03
N PRO A 67 18.14 -7.24 -4.96
CA PRO A 67 18.89 -6.84 -6.14
C PRO A 67 19.60 -8.01 -6.85
N HIS A 68 19.78 -9.12 -6.15
CA HIS A 68 20.41 -10.35 -6.63
C HIS A 68 19.42 -11.37 -7.20
N LEU A 69 18.14 -11.10 -7.16
CA LEU A 69 17.07 -11.90 -7.75
C LEU A 69 16.51 -11.21 -8.99
N THR A 70 16.10 -11.99 -10.00
CA THR A 70 15.32 -11.48 -11.13
C THR A 70 13.97 -10.92 -10.66
N ILE A 71 13.28 -10.24 -11.55
CA ILE A 71 11.95 -9.68 -11.23
C ILE A 71 10.95 -10.80 -10.92
N LYS A 72 10.95 -11.87 -11.69
CA LYS A 72 10.12 -13.06 -11.45
C LYS A 72 10.46 -13.71 -10.11
N GLU A 73 11.74 -13.91 -9.81
CA GLU A 73 12.17 -14.47 -8.52
C GLU A 73 11.80 -13.58 -7.32
N ASN A 74 11.85 -12.25 -7.45
CA ASN A 74 11.35 -11.33 -6.43
C ASN A 74 9.87 -11.56 -6.11
N ILE A 75 9.05 -11.90 -7.10
CA ILE A 75 7.61 -12.13 -6.95
C ILE A 75 7.33 -13.53 -6.40
N THR A 76 8.06 -14.54 -6.87
CA THR A 76 7.80 -15.96 -6.53
C THR A 76 8.40 -16.41 -5.22
N LEU A 77 9.39 -15.67 -4.67
CA LEU A 77 10.13 -16.09 -3.49
C LEU A 77 9.21 -16.43 -2.31
N ALA A 78 8.35 -15.50 -1.90
CA ALA A 78 7.52 -15.69 -0.72
C ALA A 78 6.46 -16.80 -0.88
N PRO A 79 5.68 -16.87 -1.97
CA PRO A 79 4.73 -17.97 -2.20
C PRO A 79 5.39 -19.35 -2.16
N VAL A 80 6.58 -19.49 -2.74
CA VAL A 80 7.30 -20.77 -2.81
C VAL A 80 7.90 -21.14 -1.44
N GLU A 81 8.64 -20.23 -0.80
CA GLU A 81 9.29 -20.47 0.48
C GLU A 81 8.30 -20.76 1.62
N LEU A 82 7.11 -20.17 1.55
CA LEU A 82 6.04 -20.40 2.52
C LEU A 82 5.13 -21.59 2.14
N GLY A 83 5.45 -22.31 1.06
CA GLY A 83 4.71 -23.50 0.63
C GLY A 83 3.27 -23.23 0.18
N ARG A 84 2.94 -21.99 -0.22
CA ARG A 84 1.61 -21.63 -0.73
C ARG A 84 1.41 -22.04 -2.19
N GLU A 85 2.48 -22.03 -2.96
CA GLU A 85 2.47 -22.42 -4.38
C GLU A 85 3.70 -23.27 -4.71
N THR A 86 3.57 -24.18 -5.66
CA THR A 86 4.74 -24.83 -6.27
C THR A 86 5.53 -23.78 -7.06
N LYS A 87 6.81 -24.04 -7.33
CA LYS A 87 7.61 -23.14 -8.14
C LYS A 87 7.00 -22.91 -9.52
N GLU A 88 6.48 -23.97 -10.14
CA GLU A 88 5.86 -23.90 -11.47
C GLU A 88 4.59 -23.03 -11.47
N ASP A 89 3.73 -23.18 -10.47
CA ASP A 89 2.51 -22.39 -10.36
C ASP A 89 2.83 -20.92 -10.00
N ALA A 90 3.80 -20.70 -9.11
CA ALA A 90 4.28 -19.37 -8.76
C ALA A 90 4.87 -18.63 -9.97
N ASP A 91 5.63 -19.33 -10.83
CA ASP A 91 6.21 -18.75 -12.06
C ASP A 91 5.10 -18.31 -13.03
N LYS A 92 4.05 -19.12 -13.23
CA LYS A 92 2.88 -18.76 -14.05
C LYS A 92 2.15 -17.54 -13.45
N HIS A 93 1.85 -17.60 -12.15
CA HIS A 93 1.17 -16.53 -11.44
C HIS A 93 1.99 -15.21 -11.46
N ALA A 94 3.31 -15.29 -11.32
CA ALA A 94 4.18 -14.11 -11.43
C ALA A 94 4.09 -13.44 -12.81
N LEU A 95 4.01 -14.21 -13.90
CA LEU A 95 3.83 -13.66 -15.25
C LEU A 95 2.47 -12.98 -15.41
N GLU A 96 1.40 -13.53 -14.83
CA GLU A 96 0.07 -12.91 -14.81
C GLU A 96 0.10 -11.56 -14.07
N LEU A 97 0.75 -11.53 -12.89
CA LEU A 97 0.92 -10.31 -12.11
C LEU A 97 1.77 -9.27 -12.84
N LEU A 98 2.85 -9.70 -13.51
CA LEU A 98 3.68 -8.81 -14.32
C LEU A 98 2.92 -8.25 -15.53
N ARG A 99 2.06 -9.06 -16.16
CA ARG A 99 1.17 -8.59 -17.23
C ARG A 99 0.20 -7.53 -16.72
N MET A 100 -0.40 -7.74 -15.55
CA MET A 100 -1.32 -6.78 -14.92
C MET A 100 -0.65 -5.43 -14.67
N VAL A 101 0.64 -5.41 -14.29
CA VAL A 101 1.40 -4.17 -14.07
C VAL A 101 2.19 -3.69 -15.30
N GLY A 102 1.97 -4.30 -16.49
CA GLY A 102 2.58 -3.91 -17.77
C GLY A 102 4.09 -4.16 -17.87
N LEU A 103 4.60 -5.23 -17.24
CA LEU A 103 6.02 -5.56 -17.16
C LEU A 103 6.33 -7.03 -17.44
N GLU A 104 5.51 -7.72 -18.24
CA GLU A 104 5.69 -9.14 -18.55
C GLU A 104 7.05 -9.42 -19.24
N ASP A 105 7.50 -8.51 -20.11
CA ASP A 105 8.78 -8.58 -20.80
C ASP A 105 10.01 -8.40 -19.90
N LYS A 106 9.81 -8.04 -18.65
CA LYS A 106 10.86 -7.80 -17.65
C LYS A 106 11.03 -8.94 -16.64
N ALA A 107 10.37 -10.08 -16.82
CA ALA A 107 10.36 -11.19 -15.85
C ALA A 107 11.78 -11.67 -15.48
N ASP A 108 12.65 -11.81 -16.46
CA ASP A 108 13.96 -12.42 -16.29
C ASP A 108 15.13 -11.42 -16.16
N VAL A 109 14.82 -10.11 -16.03
CA VAL A 109 15.84 -9.09 -15.77
C VAL A 109 16.00 -8.80 -14.26
N TYR A 110 17.07 -8.10 -13.90
CA TYR A 110 17.34 -7.71 -12.51
C TYR A 110 16.84 -6.30 -12.20
N PRO A 111 16.51 -5.99 -10.94
CA PRO A 111 15.96 -4.68 -10.53
C PRO A 111 16.79 -3.47 -10.97
N LYS A 112 18.11 -3.61 -11.08
CA LYS A 112 19.01 -2.51 -11.49
C LYS A 112 18.71 -1.93 -12.87
N THR A 113 18.04 -2.70 -13.73
CA THR A 113 17.73 -2.27 -15.12
C THR A 113 16.38 -1.55 -15.23
N LEU A 114 15.60 -1.49 -14.14
CA LEU A 114 14.28 -0.90 -14.12
C LEU A 114 14.30 0.55 -13.65
N SER A 115 13.39 1.37 -14.19
CA SER A 115 13.09 2.70 -13.66
C SER A 115 12.46 2.63 -12.26
N GLY A 116 12.37 3.76 -11.56
CA GLY A 116 11.71 3.85 -10.26
C GLY A 116 10.25 3.38 -10.31
N GLY A 117 9.47 3.88 -11.27
CA GLY A 117 8.08 3.49 -11.46
C GLY A 117 7.90 2.01 -11.79
N GLN A 118 8.80 1.44 -12.62
CA GLN A 118 8.81 0.01 -12.90
C GLN A 118 9.10 -0.82 -11.64
N LYS A 119 10.10 -0.43 -10.84
CA LYS A 119 10.41 -1.09 -9.56
C LYS A 119 9.22 -1.06 -8.61
N GLN A 120 8.51 0.05 -8.55
CA GLN A 120 7.33 0.19 -7.68
C GLN A 120 6.18 -0.70 -8.16
N ARG A 121 5.93 -0.78 -9.46
CA ARG A 121 4.94 -1.70 -10.02
C ARG A 121 5.28 -3.17 -9.75
N VAL A 122 6.57 -3.54 -9.81
CA VAL A 122 7.03 -4.87 -9.38
C VAL A 122 6.81 -5.09 -7.88
N ALA A 123 7.05 -4.09 -7.03
CA ALA A 123 6.80 -4.21 -5.60
C ALA A 123 5.30 -4.44 -5.29
N ILE A 124 4.40 -3.82 -6.08
CA ILE A 124 2.95 -4.08 -6.01
C ILE A 124 2.66 -5.53 -6.44
N ALA A 125 3.18 -5.98 -7.58
CA ALA A 125 3.01 -7.35 -8.05
C ALA A 125 3.51 -8.38 -7.02
N ARG A 126 4.67 -8.14 -6.40
CA ARG A 126 5.22 -8.97 -5.32
C ARG A 126 4.27 -9.04 -4.10
N ALA A 127 3.70 -7.90 -3.71
CA ALA A 127 2.75 -7.88 -2.59
C ALA A 127 1.47 -8.68 -2.91
N LEU A 128 1.01 -8.63 -4.16
CA LEU A 128 -0.16 -9.38 -4.64
C LEU A 128 0.09 -10.89 -4.76
N ALA A 129 1.35 -11.32 -4.96
CA ALA A 129 1.69 -12.74 -5.14
C ALA A 129 1.27 -13.64 -3.95
N MET A 130 1.18 -13.07 -2.76
CA MET A 130 0.68 -13.76 -1.58
C MET A 130 -0.85 -13.86 -1.51
N LYS A 131 -1.58 -13.30 -2.49
CA LYS A 131 -3.06 -13.21 -2.51
C LYS A 131 -3.63 -12.61 -1.23
N PRO A 132 -3.13 -11.41 -0.82
CA PRO A 132 -3.50 -10.81 0.45
C PRO A 132 -4.96 -10.35 0.44
N LYS A 133 -5.56 -10.28 1.63
CA LYS A 133 -6.91 -9.70 1.82
C LYS A 133 -6.92 -8.18 1.82
N MET A 134 -5.75 -7.57 2.07
CA MET A 134 -5.58 -6.13 2.16
C MET A 134 -4.17 -5.73 1.73
N LEU A 135 -4.04 -4.55 1.12
CA LEU A 135 -2.77 -3.91 0.80
C LEU A 135 -2.59 -2.63 1.60
N LEU A 136 -1.40 -2.47 2.16
CA LEU A 136 -0.96 -1.25 2.82
C LEU A 136 0.07 -0.56 1.92
N PHE A 137 -0.13 0.73 1.64
CA PHE A 137 0.78 1.53 0.83
C PHE A 137 1.35 2.69 1.68
N ASP A 138 2.66 2.69 1.86
CA ASP A 138 3.38 3.72 2.60
C ASP A 138 4.07 4.66 1.63
N GLU A 139 3.39 5.73 1.22
CA GLU A 139 3.86 6.76 0.28
C GLU A 139 4.43 6.17 -1.03
N PRO A 140 3.65 5.39 -1.79
CA PRO A 140 4.16 4.58 -2.91
C PRO A 140 4.74 5.38 -4.08
N THR A 141 4.47 6.69 -4.16
CA THR A 141 4.91 7.57 -5.26
C THR A 141 5.98 8.58 -4.85
N SER A 142 6.24 8.77 -3.54
CA SER A 142 7.09 9.87 -3.05
C SER A 142 8.58 9.74 -3.41
N ALA A 143 9.06 8.55 -3.80
CA ALA A 143 10.42 8.32 -4.27
C ALA A 143 10.53 8.28 -5.80
N LEU A 144 9.49 8.68 -6.53
CA LEU A 144 9.42 8.63 -8.00
C LEU A 144 9.56 10.01 -8.63
N ASP A 145 10.11 10.04 -9.82
CA ASP A 145 10.04 11.21 -10.69
C ASP A 145 8.57 11.45 -11.12
N PRO A 146 8.13 12.72 -11.24
CA PRO A 146 6.73 13.05 -11.54
C PRO A 146 6.16 12.33 -12.77
N GLU A 147 6.97 12.12 -13.81
CA GLU A 147 6.56 11.42 -15.03
C GLU A 147 6.25 9.94 -14.83
N MET A 148 6.73 9.33 -13.73
CA MET A 148 6.53 7.91 -13.41
C MET A 148 5.36 7.67 -12.44
N VAL A 149 4.84 8.72 -11.82
CA VAL A 149 3.78 8.62 -10.80
C VAL A 149 2.49 8.07 -11.40
N GLY A 150 2.13 8.55 -12.60
CA GLY A 150 0.88 8.19 -13.28
C GLY A 150 0.70 6.69 -13.44
N ASP A 151 1.73 5.99 -13.93
CA ASP A 151 1.68 4.53 -14.15
C ASP A 151 1.42 3.74 -12.87
N VAL A 152 2.00 4.18 -11.75
CA VAL A 152 1.82 3.51 -10.45
C VAL A 152 0.41 3.76 -9.91
N LEU A 153 -0.09 5.00 -10.04
CA LEU A 153 -1.45 5.34 -9.61
C LEU A 153 -2.50 4.60 -10.43
N GLU A 154 -2.29 4.41 -11.74
CA GLU A 154 -3.19 3.65 -12.62
C GLU A 154 -3.33 2.20 -12.16
N VAL A 155 -2.22 1.54 -11.81
CA VAL A 155 -2.25 0.18 -11.22
C VAL A 155 -3.06 0.18 -9.92
N MET A 156 -2.84 1.15 -9.03
CA MET A 156 -3.56 1.22 -7.76
C MET A 156 -5.06 1.53 -7.96
N GLN A 157 -5.43 2.36 -8.95
CA GLN A 157 -6.82 2.61 -9.33
C GLN A 157 -7.49 1.33 -9.83
N GLN A 158 -6.78 0.54 -10.64
CA GLN A 158 -7.32 -0.73 -11.13
C GLN A 158 -7.55 -1.71 -9.97
N LEU A 159 -6.62 -1.82 -9.03
CA LEU A 159 -6.80 -2.65 -7.83
C LEU A 159 -8.03 -2.24 -7.01
N ALA A 160 -8.28 -0.94 -6.88
CA ALA A 160 -9.47 -0.43 -6.20
C ALA A 160 -10.76 -0.83 -6.94
N LYS A 161 -10.78 -0.70 -8.27
CA LYS A 161 -11.92 -1.11 -9.12
C LYS A 161 -12.19 -2.61 -9.02
N ASP A 162 -11.13 -3.42 -8.87
CA ASP A 162 -11.21 -4.87 -8.70
C ASP A 162 -11.63 -5.28 -7.28
N GLY A 163 -11.91 -4.30 -6.40
CA GLY A 163 -12.42 -4.53 -5.05
C GLY A 163 -11.33 -4.89 -4.02
N MET A 164 -10.05 -4.60 -4.30
CA MET A 164 -8.99 -4.75 -3.31
C MET A 164 -9.20 -3.78 -2.15
N THR A 165 -9.05 -4.30 -0.94
CA THR A 165 -9.06 -3.47 0.28
C THR A 165 -7.69 -2.80 0.44
N MET A 166 -7.66 -1.48 0.58
CA MET A 166 -6.40 -0.75 0.68
C MET A 166 -6.41 0.31 1.77
N VAL A 167 -5.24 0.51 2.41
CA VAL A 167 -4.94 1.69 3.23
C VAL A 167 -3.71 2.36 2.61
N VAL A 168 -3.86 3.61 2.21
CA VAL A 168 -2.84 4.31 1.42
C VAL A 168 -2.42 5.59 2.12
N VAL A 169 -1.18 5.68 2.55
CA VAL A 169 -0.55 6.96 2.90
C VAL A 169 -0.11 7.61 1.60
N THR A 170 -0.62 8.78 1.28
CA THR A 170 -0.33 9.45 0.01
C THR A 170 -0.34 10.98 0.12
N HIS A 171 0.39 11.61 -0.78
CA HIS A 171 0.34 13.04 -1.07
C HIS A 171 -0.41 13.34 -2.39
N GLU A 172 -0.86 12.31 -3.09
CA GLU A 172 -1.60 12.42 -4.35
C GLU A 172 -3.08 12.70 -4.09
N MET A 173 -3.43 13.99 -3.95
CA MET A 173 -4.79 14.40 -3.56
C MET A 173 -5.85 14.00 -4.58
N GLY A 174 -5.51 14.03 -5.88
CA GLY A 174 -6.38 13.57 -6.96
C GLY A 174 -6.75 12.09 -6.81
N PHE A 175 -5.74 11.25 -6.60
CA PHE A 175 -5.91 9.83 -6.35
C PHE A 175 -6.75 9.57 -5.08
N ALA A 176 -6.40 10.20 -3.96
CA ALA A 176 -7.13 10.03 -2.70
C ALA A 176 -8.60 10.40 -2.84
N ARG A 177 -8.92 11.47 -3.58
CA ARG A 177 -10.29 11.94 -3.82
C ARG A 177 -11.11 10.99 -4.70
N GLU A 178 -10.46 10.38 -5.71
CA GLU A 178 -11.12 9.52 -6.69
C GLU A 178 -11.33 8.10 -6.17
N VAL A 179 -10.33 7.54 -5.47
CA VAL A 179 -10.26 6.12 -5.18
C VAL A 179 -10.74 5.77 -3.76
N SER A 180 -10.58 6.67 -2.81
CA SER A 180 -10.90 6.33 -1.41
C SER A 180 -12.40 6.40 -1.10
N ASN A 181 -12.83 5.53 -0.19
CA ASN A 181 -14.17 5.59 0.43
C ASN A 181 -14.13 6.39 1.75
N ARG A 182 -12.95 6.51 2.33
CA ARG A 182 -12.70 7.20 3.60
C ARG A 182 -11.37 7.92 3.56
N VAL A 183 -11.36 9.14 4.06
CA VAL A 183 -10.17 9.98 4.16
C VAL A 183 -9.96 10.33 5.62
N ILE A 184 -8.74 10.08 6.10
CA ILE A 184 -8.32 10.40 7.46
C ILE A 184 -7.19 11.43 7.37
N PHE A 185 -7.40 12.60 7.93
CA PHE A 185 -6.37 13.63 8.03
C PHE A 185 -5.72 13.57 9.42
N MET A 186 -4.39 13.48 9.43
CA MET A 186 -3.58 13.41 10.66
C MET A 186 -2.66 14.62 10.78
N ASP A 187 -2.56 15.15 11.99
CA ASP A 187 -1.60 16.20 12.34
C ASP A 187 -1.13 16.02 13.79
N GLY A 188 0.18 16.21 14.04
CA GLY A 188 0.77 16.13 15.37
C GLY A 188 0.54 14.80 16.11
N GLY A 189 0.37 13.67 15.38
CA GLY A 189 0.12 12.35 15.97
C GLY A 189 -1.36 12.05 16.24
N TYR A 190 -2.27 12.94 15.89
CA TYR A 190 -3.71 12.79 16.12
C TYR A 190 -4.49 12.68 14.81
N VAL A 191 -5.59 11.96 14.84
CA VAL A 191 -6.62 12.03 13.80
C VAL A 191 -7.40 13.33 14.04
N VAL A 192 -7.27 14.27 13.10
CA VAL A 192 -7.90 15.60 13.18
C VAL A 192 -9.26 15.57 12.49
N GLU A 193 -9.35 14.91 11.34
CA GLU A 193 -10.58 14.81 10.59
C GLU A 193 -10.70 13.43 9.94
N ASP A 194 -11.92 12.90 9.88
CA ASP A 194 -12.25 11.58 9.36
C ASP A 194 -13.63 11.66 8.69
N GLY A 195 -13.66 11.32 7.41
CA GLY A 195 -14.91 11.41 6.66
C GLY A 195 -14.80 10.84 5.25
N THR A 196 -15.87 11.02 4.47
CA THR A 196 -15.85 10.70 3.04
C THR A 196 -14.94 11.68 2.29
N PRO A 197 -14.42 11.32 1.10
CA PRO A 197 -13.67 12.25 0.26
C PRO A 197 -14.42 13.59 0.04
N GLU A 198 -15.72 13.53 -0.18
CA GLU A 198 -16.52 14.74 -0.36
C GLU A 198 -16.53 15.64 0.88
N GLN A 199 -16.69 15.06 2.05
CA GLN A 199 -16.67 15.81 3.32
C GLN A 199 -15.30 16.46 3.54
N VAL A 200 -14.23 15.68 3.46
CA VAL A 200 -12.88 16.17 3.80
C VAL A 200 -12.34 17.14 2.75
N PHE A 201 -12.53 16.88 1.45
CA PHE A 201 -11.97 17.73 0.39
C PHE A 201 -12.81 18.95 0.03
N LYS A 202 -14.15 18.85 0.11
CA LYS A 202 -15.02 19.97 -0.29
C LYS A 202 -15.56 20.78 0.90
N ASN A 203 -15.75 20.14 2.06
CA ASN A 203 -16.36 20.76 3.23
C ASN A 203 -15.65 20.37 4.53
N PRO A 204 -14.31 20.58 4.64
CA PRO A 204 -13.57 20.24 5.84
C PRO A 204 -14.06 21.02 7.05
N GLN A 205 -14.28 20.30 8.17
CA GLN A 205 -14.83 20.89 9.39
C GLN A 205 -13.75 21.51 10.25
N HIS A 206 -12.50 21.00 10.17
CA HIS A 206 -11.38 21.48 10.98
C HIS A 206 -10.53 22.52 10.25
N ASN A 207 -10.17 23.60 10.93
CA ASN A 207 -9.30 24.64 10.35
C ASN A 207 -7.96 24.07 9.87
N ARG A 208 -7.38 23.14 10.62
CA ARG A 208 -6.09 22.50 10.25
C ARG A 208 -6.20 21.72 8.94
N THR A 209 -7.32 21.05 8.70
CA THR A 209 -7.58 20.35 7.43
C THR A 209 -7.70 21.35 6.29
N ARG A 210 -8.43 22.46 6.49
CA ARG A 210 -8.56 23.55 5.51
C ARG A 210 -7.22 24.16 5.14
N ASP A 211 -6.41 24.50 6.15
CA ASP A 211 -5.08 25.08 5.96
C ASP A 211 -4.15 24.14 5.20
N PHE A 212 -4.21 22.85 5.49
CA PHE A 212 -3.44 21.83 4.77
C PHE A 212 -3.87 21.72 3.31
N LEU A 213 -5.17 21.57 3.06
CA LEU A 213 -5.71 21.42 1.70
C LEU A 213 -5.44 22.64 0.83
N ASN A 214 -5.57 23.84 1.40
CA ASN A 214 -5.26 25.09 0.68
C ASN A 214 -3.78 25.18 0.26
N LYS A 215 -2.85 24.62 1.04
CA LYS A 215 -1.42 24.60 0.71
C LYS A 215 -1.04 23.56 -0.34
N VAL A 216 -1.81 22.48 -0.44
CA VAL A 216 -1.46 21.34 -1.29
C VAL A 216 -2.23 21.36 -2.61
N LEU A 217 -3.39 22.02 -2.66
CA LEU A 217 -4.22 22.12 -3.86
C LEU A 217 -3.98 23.40 -4.67
N HIS A 218 -3.23 24.36 -4.12
CA HIS A 218 -2.83 25.64 -4.73
C HIS A 218 -1.32 25.84 -4.68
#